data_423fd19aa3b57ac94ccf62be427382bb
#
_entry.id   423fd19aa3b57ac94ccf62be427382bb
#
_cell.length_a   1.000
_cell.length_b   1.000
_cell.length_c   1.000
_cell.angle_alpha   90.00
_cell.angle_beta   90.00
_cell.angle_gamma   90.00
#
_symmetry.space_group_name_H-M   'P 1'
#
loop_
_entity.id
_entity.type
_entity.pdbx_description
1 polymer ?
#
loop_
_entity_poly.entity_id
_entity_poly.type
_entity_poly.pdbx_seq_one_letter_code
_entity_poly.pdbx_strand_id
1 'polypeptide(L)'
;RFLGEPDTLAAVEAAVGIPLDADASRNHGLVTFAYDDVDWEDEVRMFIEERSSFSPDAMTGMEANLRFAGPETMETRIFGRLTAWQNWIFQRPNAAGEEGALQRYGTGMRGKYYMERV
;
A
#
# COMPACT_ATOMS: atom_id res chain seq x y z
N ARG A 1 6.53 -9.11 3.33
CA ARG A 1 7.18 -9.12 2.04
C ARG A 1 7.72 -10.51 1.66
N PHE A 2 8.33 -11.21 2.60
CA PHE A 2 8.95 -12.54 2.39
C PHE A 2 8.06 -13.70 2.86
N LEU A 3 6.81 -13.45 3.18
CA LEU A 3 5.91 -14.47 3.67
C LEU A 3 5.61 -15.49 2.55
N GLY A 4 5.98 -16.74 2.79
CA GLY A 4 5.82 -17.82 1.82
C GLY A 4 7.00 -18.00 0.86
N GLU A 5 8.10 -17.26 1.03
CA GLU A 5 9.32 -17.36 0.22
C GLU A 5 10.56 -17.64 1.10
N PRO A 6 10.72 -18.86 1.61
CA PRO A 6 11.76 -19.19 2.59
C PRO A 6 13.19 -18.98 2.06
N ASP A 7 13.43 -19.25 0.78
CA ASP A 7 14.77 -19.11 0.18
C ASP A 7 15.17 -17.62 0.08
N THR A 8 14.22 -16.74 -0.23
CA THR A 8 14.45 -15.29 -0.26
C THR A 8 14.72 -14.76 1.15
N LEU A 9 13.97 -15.23 2.14
CA LEU A 9 14.20 -14.85 3.54
C LEU A 9 15.58 -15.30 4.00
N ALA A 10 15.98 -16.55 3.74
CA ALA A 10 17.29 -17.08 4.10
C ALA A 10 18.43 -16.28 3.46
N ALA A 11 18.29 -15.87 2.20
CA ALA A 11 19.28 -15.02 1.53
C ALA A 11 19.42 -13.64 2.19
N VAL A 12 18.32 -13.04 2.63
CA VAL A 12 18.34 -11.77 3.37
C VAL A 12 18.96 -11.92 4.76
N GLU A 13 18.63 -13.00 5.46
CA GLU A 13 19.21 -13.32 6.78
C GLU A 13 20.72 -13.54 6.70
N ALA A 14 21.20 -14.19 5.64
CA ALA A 14 22.64 -14.38 5.40
C ALA A 14 23.40 -13.07 5.12
N ALA A 15 22.69 -12.02 4.68
CA ALA A 15 23.26 -10.70 4.42
C ALA A 15 23.27 -9.79 5.67
N VAL A 16 22.79 -10.25 6.81
CA VAL A 16 22.77 -9.43 8.05
C VAL A 16 24.19 -9.02 8.45
N GLY A 17 24.38 -7.72 8.67
CA GLY A 17 25.68 -7.14 9.00
C GLY A 17 26.56 -6.78 7.81
N ILE A 18 26.12 -7.06 6.59
CA ILE A 18 26.80 -6.65 5.35
C ILE A 18 26.13 -5.36 4.85
N PRO A 19 26.87 -4.26 4.63
CA PRO A 19 26.30 -3.06 4.01
C PRO A 19 25.80 -3.37 2.59
N LEU A 20 24.56 -3.01 2.30
CA LEU A 20 23.96 -3.17 0.99
C LEU A 20 23.73 -1.79 0.36
N ASP A 21 24.12 -1.64 -0.89
CA ASP A 21 23.69 -0.50 -1.71
C ASP A 21 22.23 -0.66 -2.20
N ALA A 22 21.75 0.31 -2.97
CA ALA A 22 20.39 0.32 -3.46
C ALA A 22 20.07 -0.87 -4.40
N ASP A 23 21.01 -1.21 -5.28
CA ASP A 23 20.85 -2.32 -6.22
C ASP A 23 20.88 -3.67 -5.51
N ALA A 24 21.83 -3.87 -4.60
CA ALA A 24 21.90 -5.08 -3.78
C ALA A 24 20.61 -5.22 -2.94
N SER A 25 20.10 -4.13 -2.36
CA SER A 25 18.86 -4.11 -1.60
C SER A 25 17.65 -4.47 -2.48
N ARG A 26 17.61 -4.00 -3.71
CA ARG A 26 16.58 -4.36 -4.69
C ARG A 26 16.67 -5.85 -5.07
N ASN A 27 17.85 -6.35 -5.31
CA ASN A 27 18.06 -7.76 -5.66
C ASN A 27 17.63 -8.71 -4.55
N HIS A 28 17.81 -8.30 -3.30
CA HIS A 28 17.27 -9.01 -2.14
C HIS A 28 15.77 -8.76 -1.88
N GLY A 29 15.11 -7.95 -2.69
CA GLY A 29 13.69 -7.62 -2.51
C GLY A 29 13.38 -6.73 -1.30
N LEU A 30 14.39 -6.10 -0.69
CA LEU A 30 14.22 -5.22 0.48
C LEU A 30 13.58 -3.88 0.08
N VAL A 31 13.92 -3.36 -1.09
CA VAL A 31 13.32 -2.17 -1.68
C VAL A 31 12.64 -2.51 -3.00
N THR A 32 11.67 -1.70 -3.41
CA THR A 32 10.92 -1.91 -4.64
C THR A 32 11.66 -1.32 -5.84
N PHE A 33 12.23 -0.15 -5.65
CA PHE A 33 12.92 0.61 -6.68
C PHE A 33 14.30 1.04 -6.19
N ALA A 34 15.23 1.15 -7.10
CA ALA A 34 16.54 1.77 -6.91
C ALA A 34 16.75 2.68 -8.12
N TYR A 35 16.51 3.96 -7.94
CA TYR A 35 16.71 4.98 -8.96
C TYR A 35 18.13 5.55 -8.85
N ASP A 36 18.64 6.05 -9.95
CA ASP A 36 19.90 6.79 -9.93
C ASP A 36 19.70 8.22 -9.37
N ASP A 37 20.80 8.92 -9.14
CA ASP A 37 20.77 10.25 -8.53
C ASP A 37 20.13 11.31 -9.45
N VAL A 38 20.05 11.07 -10.74
CA VAL A 38 19.48 12.01 -11.73
C VAL A 38 17.96 11.96 -11.66
N ASP A 39 17.39 10.77 -11.59
CA ASP A 39 15.94 10.56 -11.65
C ASP A 39 15.29 10.56 -10.26
N TRP A 40 16.08 10.46 -9.18
CA TRP A 40 15.59 10.26 -7.82
C TRP A 40 14.52 11.26 -7.39
N GLU A 41 14.78 12.57 -7.54
CA GLU A 41 13.85 13.61 -7.06
C GLU A 41 12.52 13.58 -7.82
N ASP A 42 12.58 13.41 -9.13
CA ASP A 42 11.38 13.37 -9.97
C ASP A 42 10.56 12.09 -9.72
N GLU A 43 11.20 10.95 -9.58
CA GLU A 43 10.53 9.69 -9.30
C GLU A 43 9.88 9.69 -7.91
N VAL A 44 10.55 10.23 -6.89
CA VAL A 44 9.97 10.39 -5.54
C VAL A 44 8.78 11.35 -5.58
N ARG A 45 8.88 12.46 -6.30
CA ARG A 45 7.78 13.42 -6.45
C ARG A 45 6.57 12.76 -7.12
N MET A 46 6.76 12.08 -8.25
CA MET A 46 5.69 11.37 -8.96
C MET A 46 5.04 10.30 -8.09
N PHE A 47 5.84 9.55 -7.34
CA PHE A 47 5.35 8.55 -6.41
C PHE A 47 4.47 9.15 -5.29
N ILE A 48 4.86 10.29 -4.74
CA ILE A 48 4.09 11.00 -3.71
C ILE A 48 2.79 11.57 -4.31
N GLU A 49 2.86 12.20 -5.47
CA GLU A 49 1.70 12.77 -6.17
C GLU A 49 0.66 11.70 -6.51
N GLU A 50 1.10 10.55 -7.01
CA GLU A 50 0.21 9.44 -7.30
C GLU A 50 -0.53 8.96 -6.04
N ARG A 51 0.20 8.73 -4.96
CA ARG A 51 -0.39 8.21 -3.71
C ARG A 51 -1.28 9.22 -3.01
N SER A 52 -0.93 10.49 -3.06
CA SER A 52 -1.77 11.56 -2.52
C SER A 52 -3.08 11.75 -3.30
N SER A 53 -3.15 11.21 -4.53
CA SER A 53 -4.37 11.21 -5.34
C SER A 53 -5.37 10.10 -4.97
N PHE A 54 -4.97 9.15 -4.13
CA PHE A 54 -5.84 8.05 -3.72
C PHE A 54 -6.84 8.50 -2.64
N SER A 55 -7.96 7.78 -2.56
CA SER A 55 -8.91 8.00 -1.48
C SER A 55 -8.26 7.74 -0.11
N PRO A 56 -8.28 8.71 0.83
CA PRO A 56 -7.70 8.53 2.15
C PRO A 56 -8.39 7.41 2.95
N ASP A 57 -9.67 7.20 2.74
CA ASP A 57 -10.39 6.11 3.38
C ASP A 57 -9.97 4.73 2.82
N ALA A 58 -9.75 4.64 1.51
CA ALA A 58 -9.23 3.43 0.90
C ALA A 58 -7.81 3.12 1.40
N MET A 59 -6.96 4.13 1.52
CA MET A 59 -5.60 3.97 2.04
C MET A 59 -5.61 3.54 3.51
N THR A 60 -6.51 4.08 4.33
CA THR A 60 -6.68 3.66 5.74
C THR A 60 -7.09 2.19 5.83
N GLY A 61 -8.08 1.77 5.04
CA GLY A 61 -8.52 0.38 5.01
C GLY A 61 -7.45 -0.59 4.51
N MET A 62 -6.70 -0.19 3.49
CA MET A 62 -5.59 -0.99 2.96
C MET A 62 -4.46 -1.13 3.99
N GLU A 63 -4.06 -0.04 4.62
CA GLU A 63 -3.02 -0.05 5.65
C GLU A 63 -3.42 -0.93 6.83
N ALA A 64 -4.65 -0.83 7.31
CA ALA A 64 -5.15 -1.67 8.39
C ALA A 64 -5.14 -3.16 8.04
N ASN A 65 -5.44 -3.52 6.79
CA ASN A 65 -5.37 -4.91 6.33
C ASN A 65 -3.92 -5.43 6.22
N LEU A 66 -2.96 -4.56 5.94
CA LEU A 66 -1.55 -4.94 5.77
C LEU A 66 -0.76 -4.92 7.08
N ARG A 67 -1.10 -4.01 8.00
CA ARG A 67 -0.34 -3.77 9.23
C ARG A 67 -0.19 -5.00 10.11
N PHE A 68 -1.20 -5.82 10.19
CA PHE A 68 -1.27 -6.99 11.05
C PHE A 68 -1.21 -8.30 10.25
N ALA A 69 -0.45 -8.32 9.16
CA ALA A 69 -0.23 -9.52 8.39
C ALA A 69 0.42 -10.60 9.27
N GLY A 70 -0.14 -11.80 9.22
CA GLY A 70 0.33 -12.94 10.01
C GLY A 70 -0.45 -14.21 9.67
N PRO A 71 -0.21 -15.29 10.38
CA PRO A 71 -0.95 -16.53 10.19
C PRO A 71 -2.39 -16.33 10.66
N GLU A 72 -3.30 -16.38 9.70
CA GLU A 72 -4.74 -16.23 9.92
C GLU A 72 -5.50 -17.28 9.12
N THR A 73 -6.68 -17.66 9.60
CA THR A 73 -7.59 -18.48 8.81
C THR A 73 -8.25 -17.64 7.69
N MET A 74 -8.79 -18.32 6.69
CA MET A 74 -9.56 -17.69 5.62
C MET A 74 -10.74 -16.90 6.19
N GLU A 75 -11.43 -17.46 7.16
CA GLU A 75 -12.60 -16.86 7.80
C GLU A 75 -12.25 -15.55 8.49
N THR A 76 -11.15 -15.50 9.25
CA THR A 76 -10.70 -14.24 9.89
C THR A 76 -10.29 -13.19 8.88
N ARG A 77 -9.67 -13.58 7.78
CA ARG A 77 -9.32 -12.65 6.70
C ARG A 77 -10.57 -12.05 6.03
N ILE A 78 -11.58 -12.87 5.80
CA ILE A 78 -12.82 -12.43 5.14
C ILE A 78 -13.66 -11.59 6.12
N PHE A 79 -14.03 -12.15 7.27
CA PHE A 79 -15.03 -11.53 8.15
C PHE A 79 -14.43 -10.49 9.10
N GLY A 80 -13.24 -10.75 9.64
CA GLY A 80 -12.58 -9.84 10.57
C GLY A 80 -11.83 -8.68 9.91
N ARG A 81 -11.47 -8.82 8.63
CA ARG A 81 -10.72 -7.79 7.91
C ARG A 81 -11.46 -7.26 6.69
N LEU A 82 -11.54 -8.04 5.63
CA LEU A 82 -12.08 -7.58 4.36
C LEU A 82 -13.51 -7.03 4.51
N THR A 83 -14.41 -7.82 5.06
CA THR A 83 -15.82 -7.43 5.24
C THR A 83 -15.99 -6.26 6.21
N ALA A 84 -15.27 -6.28 7.33
CA ALA A 84 -15.32 -5.21 8.33
C ALA A 84 -14.88 -3.87 7.74
N TRP A 85 -13.73 -3.85 7.04
CA TRP A 85 -13.21 -2.64 6.41
C TRP A 85 -14.03 -2.19 5.21
N GLN A 86 -14.59 -3.12 4.44
CA GLN A 86 -15.52 -2.80 3.37
C GLN A 86 -16.78 -2.11 3.90
N ASN A 87 -17.40 -2.65 4.95
CA ASN A 87 -18.54 -2.02 5.59
C ASN A 87 -18.23 -0.63 6.14
N TRP A 88 -17.03 -0.44 6.71
CA TRP A 88 -16.61 0.86 7.17
C TRP A 88 -16.43 1.86 6.01
N ILE A 89 -15.75 1.45 4.93
CA ILE A 89 -15.49 2.29 3.75
C ILE A 89 -16.81 2.74 3.09
N PHE A 90 -17.79 1.86 2.95
CA PHE A 90 -19.07 2.21 2.34
C PHE A 90 -19.89 3.26 3.11
N GLN A 91 -19.53 3.55 4.34
CA GLN A 91 -20.13 4.62 5.14
C GLN A 91 -19.32 5.93 5.08
N ARG A 92 -18.21 5.96 4.35
CA ARG A 92 -17.31 7.13 4.30
C ARG A 92 -17.58 7.99 3.07
N PRO A 93 -17.69 9.34 3.25
CA PRO A 93 -17.92 10.25 2.13
C PRO A 93 -16.85 10.18 1.04
N ASN A 94 -15.59 10.02 1.41
CA ASN A 94 -14.48 9.91 0.46
C ASN A 94 -14.52 8.65 -0.42
N ALA A 95 -15.29 7.65 -0.02
CA ALA A 95 -15.50 6.44 -0.81
C ALA A 95 -16.87 6.44 -1.49
N ALA A 96 -17.96 6.54 -0.71
CA ALA A 96 -19.33 6.34 -1.17
C ALA A 96 -20.11 7.63 -1.46
N GLY A 97 -19.57 8.80 -1.08
CA GLY A 97 -20.22 10.10 -1.37
C GLY A 97 -20.22 10.41 -2.86
N GLU A 98 -21.00 11.42 -3.26
CA GLU A 98 -21.24 11.81 -4.67
C GLU A 98 -19.93 12.07 -5.44
N GLU A 99 -18.94 12.68 -4.81
CA GLU A 99 -17.63 12.93 -5.39
C GLU A 99 -16.56 11.90 -4.96
N GLY A 100 -16.97 10.88 -4.22
CA GLY A 100 -16.10 9.84 -3.71
C GLY A 100 -15.61 8.85 -4.77
N ALA A 101 -14.61 8.05 -4.41
CA ALA A 101 -13.93 7.14 -5.34
C ALA A 101 -14.87 6.15 -6.02
N LEU A 102 -15.86 5.60 -5.30
CA LEU A 102 -16.80 4.60 -5.85
C LEU A 102 -17.74 5.20 -6.88
N GLN A 103 -18.24 6.43 -6.66
CA GLN A 103 -19.15 7.09 -7.60
C GLN A 103 -18.43 7.61 -8.85
N ARG A 104 -17.14 7.88 -8.75
CA ARG A 104 -16.32 8.33 -9.87
C ARG A 104 -15.67 7.20 -10.65
N TYR A 105 -15.70 5.98 -10.12
CA TYR A 105 -15.14 4.82 -10.80
C TYR A 105 -15.77 4.60 -12.18
N GLY A 106 -14.94 4.45 -13.20
CA GLY A 106 -15.37 4.25 -14.59
C GLY A 106 -15.87 5.50 -15.31
N THR A 107 -15.93 6.66 -14.66
CA THR A 107 -16.39 7.92 -15.30
C THR A 107 -15.27 8.74 -15.96
N GLY A 108 -14.01 8.37 -15.76
CA GLY A 108 -12.84 9.17 -16.17
C GLY A 108 -12.60 10.41 -15.30
N MET A 109 -13.43 10.65 -14.31
CA MET A 109 -13.29 11.78 -13.39
C MET A 109 -12.56 11.35 -12.11
N ARG A 110 -11.68 12.21 -11.60
CA ARG A 110 -11.02 11.98 -10.31
C ARG A 110 -12.00 12.22 -9.16
N GLY A 111 -11.89 11.43 -8.09
CA GLY A 111 -12.59 11.68 -6.84
C GLY A 111 -12.09 12.95 -6.17
N LYS A 112 -12.95 13.61 -5.40
CA LYS A 112 -12.59 14.71 -4.50
C LYS A 112 -12.73 14.23 -3.06
N TYR A 113 -11.74 14.54 -2.25
CA TYR A 113 -11.63 13.97 -0.92
C TYR A 113 -11.49 15.03 0.17
N TYR A 114 -12.10 14.77 1.31
CA TYR A 114 -11.93 15.56 2.53
C TYR A 114 -10.69 15.08 3.27
N MET A 115 -9.58 15.78 3.09
CA MET A 115 -8.28 15.39 3.64
C MET A 115 -8.17 15.61 5.16
N GLU A 116 -8.98 16.49 5.73
CA GLU A 116 -8.99 16.80 7.18
C GLU A 116 -9.71 15.77 8.04
N ARG A 117 -10.22 14.77 7.42
CA ARG A 117 -11.18 13.89 8.00
C ARG A 117 -10.55 12.69 8.72
N VAL A 118 -9.42 12.47 8.77
CA VAL A 118 -8.84 11.18 9.25
C VAL A 118 -8.91 11.05 10.78
#